data_cbcaeacc0d02d070d286bcb29dcd5e1b
#
_entry.id   cbcaeacc0d02d070d286bcb29dcd5e1b
#
_cell.length_a   1.000
_cell.length_b   1.000
_cell.length_c   1.000
_cell.angle_alpha   90.00
_cell.angle_beta   90.00
_cell.angle_gamma   90.00
#
_symmetry.space_group_name_H-M   'P 1'
#
loop_
_entity.id
_entity.type
_entity.pdbx_description
1 polymer ?
#
loop_
_entity_poly.entity_id
_entity_poly.type
_entity_poly.pdbx_seq_one_letter_code
_entity_poly.pdbx_strand_id
1 'polypeptide(L)'
;MCTITFIPRPRGYHLGMNRDEQLTRRAALPPRKRIMNGLAVFAPSELGGGTWISLNEHRVTFALINWYSVLARVSGKAVSRGVVVNSVSATISVDSAEAALDKLLLHRINPFRLIGIFPATNEITEWRWNMHQLVQKRHSWKSHQWISSGFNELAAQRVRGRTFRLAQKQKSAGSLDWLRRLHRSHAPETGPCSTCMHRADAATVSYTEISVSSSVAVMRYHAGAPCQNIKDLEELTQSGQAGHRLRWDRLATPPPGTDCRPAKNAAHLTEATSGL
;
A
#
# COMPACT_ATOMS: atom_id res chain seq x y z
N MET A 1 9.14 -3.76 -1.14
CA MET A 1 8.51 -4.81 -2.02
C MET A 1 7.02 -4.74 -1.83
N CYS A 2 6.21 -5.13 -2.81
CA CYS A 2 4.73 -5.04 -2.67
C CYS A 2 4.03 -5.91 -3.70
N THR A 3 2.77 -6.24 -3.40
CA THR A 3 1.82 -6.83 -4.37
C THR A 3 0.55 -6.01 -4.36
N ILE A 4 0.13 -5.52 -5.53
CA ILE A 4 -1.14 -4.83 -5.73
C ILE A 4 -2.03 -5.72 -6.60
N THR A 5 -3.29 -5.88 -6.22
CA THR A 5 -4.30 -6.58 -7.03
C THR A 5 -5.50 -5.67 -7.21
N PHE A 6 -5.87 -5.40 -8.46
CA PHE A 6 -7.05 -4.62 -8.85
C PHE A 6 -8.11 -5.55 -9.43
N ILE A 7 -9.37 -5.35 -9.03
CA ILE A 7 -10.53 -6.09 -9.50
C ILE A 7 -11.63 -5.09 -9.88
N PRO A 8 -12.03 -5.02 -11.15
CA PRO A 8 -13.13 -4.16 -11.57
C PRO A 8 -14.46 -4.66 -11.03
N ARG A 9 -15.36 -3.72 -10.77
CA ARG A 9 -16.75 -3.98 -10.39
C ARG A 9 -17.68 -3.19 -11.33
N PRO A 10 -18.94 -3.54 -11.48
CA PRO A 10 -19.87 -2.83 -12.39
C PRO A 10 -19.95 -1.33 -12.15
N ARG A 11 -19.75 -0.87 -10.90
CA ARG A 11 -19.80 0.55 -10.52
C ARG A 11 -18.67 0.92 -9.58
N GLY A 12 -17.43 0.52 -9.93
CA GLY A 12 -16.26 0.79 -9.11
C GLY A 12 -15.22 -0.30 -9.16
N TYR A 13 -14.55 -0.59 -8.04
CA TYR A 13 -13.48 -1.59 -7.99
C TYR A 13 -13.17 -2.04 -6.57
N HIS A 14 -12.43 -3.14 -6.47
CA HIS A 14 -11.70 -3.55 -5.28
C HIS A 14 -10.20 -3.51 -5.57
N LEU A 15 -9.42 -3.10 -4.59
CA LEU A 15 -7.97 -3.13 -4.64
C LEU A 15 -7.42 -3.65 -3.32
N GLY A 16 -6.48 -4.58 -3.41
CA GLY A 16 -5.70 -5.06 -2.26
C GLY A 16 -4.22 -4.76 -2.47
N MET A 17 -3.52 -4.36 -1.41
CA MET A 17 -2.08 -4.13 -1.45
C MET A 17 -1.40 -4.70 -0.22
N ASN A 18 -0.50 -5.66 -0.43
CA ASN A 18 0.50 -6.07 0.55
C ASN A 18 1.71 -5.15 0.45
N ARG A 19 2.13 -4.59 1.59
CA ARG A 19 3.39 -3.88 1.73
C ARG A 19 4.42 -4.81 2.37
N ASP A 20 5.39 -5.20 1.59
CA ASP A 20 6.52 -6.00 2.08
C ASP A 20 7.68 -5.06 2.42
N GLU A 21 8.26 -5.18 3.61
CA GLU A 21 9.30 -4.28 4.10
C GLU A 21 10.31 -5.02 4.97
N GLN A 22 11.49 -4.44 5.17
CA GLN A 22 12.50 -4.94 6.11
C GLN A 22 11.96 -4.86 7.54
N LEU A 23 12.23 -5.90 8.35
CA LEU A 23 11.75 -6.00 9.73
C LEU A 23 12.41 -4.96 10.66
N THR A 24 13.58 -4.46 10.28
CA THR A 24 14.28 -3.37 10.99
C THR A 24 13.65 -1.99 10.77
N ARG A 25 12.75 -1.85 9.78
CA ARG A 25 12.08 -0.58 9.51
C ARG A 25 10.97 -0.35 10.52
N ARG A 26 10.89 0.87 11.03
CA ARG A 26 9.83 1.26 11.97
C ARG A 26 8.44 1.01 11.37
N ALA A 27 7.50 0.63 12.23
CA ALA A 27 6.10 0.44 11.85
C ALA A 27 5.52 1.72 11.23
N ALA A 28 4.68 1.53 10.24
CA ALA A 28 3.95 2.62 9.60
C ALA A 28 2.75 3.05 10.46
N LEU A 29 2.31 4.28 10.27
CA LEU A 29 1.10 4.80 10.88
C LEU A 29 -0.13 4.39 10.04
N PRO A 30 -1.25 4.06 10.69
CA PRO A 30 -2.48 3.71 10.00
C PRO A 30 -3.02 4.87 9.16
N PRO A 31 -3.96 4.62 8.23
CA PRO A 31 -4.53 5.64 7.38
C PRO A 31 -5.19 6.76 8.19
N ARG A 32 -4.95 8.00 7.75
CA ARG A 32 -5.59 9.19 8.31
C ARG A 32 -6.15 10.06 7.18
N LYS A 33 -7.21 10.79 7.49
CA LYS A 33 -7.72 11.84 6.62
C LYS A 33 -6.77 13.04 6.68
N ARG A 34 -6.41 13.55 5.50
CA ARG A 34 -5.68 14.81 5.32
C ARG A 34 -6.41 15.65 4.28
N ILE A 35 -6.33 16.97 4.41
CA ILE A 35 -6.75 17.87 3.33
C ILE A 35 -5.50 18.26 2.54
N MET A 36 -5.49 17.96 1.26
CA MET A 36 -4.40 18.24 0.34
C MET A 36 -4.96 18.96 -0.88
N ASN A 37 -4.48 20.16 -1.17
CA ASN A 37 -5.00 21.01 -2.26
C ASN A 37 -6.54 21.12 -2.25
N GLY A 38 -7.14 21.25 -1.06
CA GLY A 38 -8.58 21.37 -0.89
C GLY A 38 -9.36 20.05 -0.95
N LEU A 39 -8.72 18.91 -1.29
CA LEU A 39 -9.35 17.60 -1.37
C LEU A 39 -9.05 16.75 -0.13
N ALA A 40 -10.04 15.97 0.31
CA ALA A 40 -9.82 14.98 1.35
C ALA A 40 -9.13 13.74 0.78
N VAL A 41 -8.02 13.35 1.43
CA VAL A 41 -7.20 12.20 1.05
C VAL A 41 -7.04 11.28 2.26
N PHE A 42 -7.18 9.97 2.05
CA PHE A 42 -6.86 8.93 3.03
C PHE A 42 -5.59 8.21 2.61
N ALA A 43 -4.66 8.10 3.53
CA ALA A 43 -3.41 7.38 3.30
C ALA A 43 -2.79 6.93 4.63
N PRO A 44 -2.23 5.70 4.70
CA PRO A 44 -1.26 5.35 5.73
C PRO A 44 0.00 6.16 5.51
N SER A 45 0.87 6.25 6.50
CA SER A 45 2.12 6.98 6.33
C SER A 45 3.29 6.32 7.06
N GLU A 46 4.48 6.51 6.52
CA GLU A 46 5.72 6.32 7.26
C GLU A 46 5.91 7.47 8.25
N LEU A 47 6.74 7.28 9.28
CA LEU A 47 7.05 8.34 10.25
C LEU A 47 7.63 9.60 9.59
N GLY A 48 8.33 9.46 8.46
CA GLY A 48 8.83 10.56 7.63
C GLY A 48 7.79 11.20 6.70
N GLY A 49 6.50 10.87 6.85
CA GLY A 49 5.39 11.48 6.10
C GLY A 49 5.16 10.92 4.70
N GLY A 50 6.01 10.02 4.19
CA GLY A 50 5.80 9.35 2.90
C GLY A 50 4.67 8.33 2.97
N THR A 51 4.01 8.07 1.83
CA THR A 51 3.00 7.01 1.71
C THR A 51 3.23 6.15 0.47
N TRP A 52 2.61 4.97 0.43
CA TRP A 52 2.68 4.03 -0.70
C TRP A 52 1.34 3.80 -1.37
N ILE A 53 0.25 4.27 -0.75
CA ILE A 53 -1.11 4.16 -1.27
C ILE A 53 -1.95 5.31 -0.72
N SER A 54 -2.85 5.84 -1.55
CA SER A 54 -3.82 6.86 -1.16
C SER A 54 -5.15 6.65 -1.87
N LEU A 55 -6.22 7.12 -1.22
CA LEU A 55 -7.58 7.21 -1.76
C LEU A 55 -8.09 8.62 -1.51
N ASN A 56 -8.57 9.33 -2.55
CA ASN A 56 -9.13 10.66 -2.37
C ASN A 56 -10.66 10.68 -2.45
N GLU A 57 -11.28 11.84 -2.17
CA GLU A 57 -12.74 12.01 -2.16
C GLU A 57 -13.40 11.81 -3.53
N HIS A 58 -12.66 11.91 -4.62
CA HIS A 58 -13.11 11.55 -5.96
C HIS A 58 -12.96 10.05 -6.27
N ARG A 59 -12.63 9.24 -5.25
CA ARG A 59 -12.45 7.79 -5.35
C ARG A 59 -11.27 7.38 -6.23
N VAL A 60 -10.38 8.31 -6.56
CA VAL A 60 -9.13 8.02 -7.24
C VAL A 60 -8.16 7.40 -6.25
N THR A 61 -7.54 6.31 -6.66
CA THR A 61 -6.49 5.62 -5.88
C THR A 61 -5.16 5.73 -6.59
N PHE A 62 -4.13 6.07 -5.82
CA PHE A 62 -2.75 5.91 -6.25
C PHE A 62 -2.03 4.89 -5.37
N ALA A 63 -1.29 3.97 -6.01
CA ALA A 63 -0.49 2.98 -5.31
C ALA A 63 0.88 2.86 -5.98
N LEU A 64 1.95 2.81 -5.18
CA LEU A 64 3.32 2.78 -5.67
C LEU A 64 4.04 1.52 -5.22
N ILE A 65 4.74 0.88 -6.16
CA ILE A 65 5.68 -0.19 -5.91
C ILE A 65 7.08 0.17 -6.40
N ASN A 66 8.08 -0.35 -5.73
CA ASN A 66 9.47 -0.24 -6.16
C ASN A 66 9.67 -1.00 -7.49
N TRP A 67 10.63 -0.57 -8.30
CA TRP A 67 10.98 -1.26 -9.53
C TRP A 67 12.42 -1.77 -9.43
N TYR A 68 12.56 -3.02 -8.97
CA TYR A 68 13.88 -3.61 -8.69
C TYR A 68 14.57 -4.16 -9.93
N SER A 69 13.84 -4.48 -11.01
CA SER A 69 14.43 -4.90 -12.28
C SER A 69 15.27 -3.81 -12.96
N VAL A 70 15.05 -2.54 -12.63
CA VAL A 70 15.95 -1.45 -13.00
C VAL A 70 17.10 -1.43 -12.01
N LEU A 71 18.34 -1.59 -12.47
CA LEU A 71 19.51 -1.66 -11.61
C LEU A 71 20.05 -0.28 -11.21
N ALA A 72 19.83 0.74 -12.06
CA ALA A 72 20.26 2.11 -11.80
C ALA A 72 19.65 2.64 -10.48
N ARG A 73 20.45 3.35 -9.71
CA ARG A 73 20.06 3.96 -8.43
C ARG A 73 20.59 5.38 -8.33
N VAL A 74 19.91 6.20 -7.52
CA VAL A 74 20.37 7.53 -7.16
C VAL A 74 21.72 7.43 -6.47
N SER A 75 22.69 8.23 -6.92
CA SER A 75 23.97 8.38 -6.23
C SER A 75 23.78 9.21 -4.95
N GLY A 76 24.26 8.71 -3.82
CA GLY A 76 24.12 9.35 -2.52
C GLY A 76 22.73 9.19 -1.89
N LYS A 77 22.25 10.21 -1.17
CA LYS A 77 20.99 10.17 -0.42
C LYS A 77 19.77 10.36 -1.32
N ALA A 78 19.08 9.27 -1.61
CA ALA A 78 17.84 9.33 -2.39
C ALA A 78 16.67 9.94 -1.59
N VAL A 79 15.79 10.63 -2.29
CA VAL A 79 14.49 11.07 -1.78
C VAL A 79 13.55 9.87 -1.71
N SER A 80 12.75 9.78 -0.64
CA SER A 80 11.77 8.70 -0.48
C SER A 80 10.75 8.70 -1.62
N ARG A 81 10.48 7.52 -2.20
CA ARG A 81 9.41 7.34 -3.21
C ARG A 81 8.02 7.68 -2.69
N GLY A 82 7.82 7.71 -1.36
CA GLY A 82 6.55 8.11 -0.75
C GLY A 82 6.13 9.54 -1.07
N VAL A 83 7.06 10.42 -1.49
CA VAL A 83 6.72 11.78 -1.94
C VAL A 83 5.95 11.76 -3.26
N VAL A 84 6.20 10.75 -4.12
CA VAL A 84 5.51 10.61 -5.41
C VAL A 84 4.02 10.39 -5.21
N VAL A 85 3.63 9.49 -4.29
CA VAL A 85 2.21 9.29 -3.98
C VAL A 85 1.61 10.55 -3.37
N ASN A 86 2.30 11.20 -2.44
CA ASN A 86 1.80 12.46 -1.86
C ASN A 86 1.55 13.53 -2.93
N SER A 87 2.43 13.67 -3.93
CA SER A 87 2.28 14.71 -4.96
C SER A 87 1.03 14.54 -5.82
N VAL A 88 0.62 13.29 -6.08
CA VAL A 88 -0.55 13.00 -6.94
C VAL A 88 -1.83 12.73 -6.16
N SER A 89 -1.77 12.52 -4.85
CA SER A 89 -2.91 12.05 -4.03
C SER A 89 -4.16 12.93 -4.14
N ALA A 90 -3.99 14.24 -4.38
CA ALA A 90 -5.09 15.20 -4.53
C ALA A 90 -5.43 15.49 -6.00
N THR A 91 -5.03 14.65 -6.95
CA THR A 91 -5.38 14.78 -8.36
C THR A 91 -6.58 13.90 -8.73
N ILE A 92 -7.35 14.29 -9.75
CA ILE A 92 -8.61 13.62 -10.12
C ILE A 92 -8.62 13.09 -11.55
N SER A 93 -7.60 13.40 -12.34
CA SER A 93 -7.43 12.96 -13.73
C SER A 93 -5.99 12.56 -14.00
N VAL A 94 -5.76 11.86 -15.10
CA VAL A 94 -4.43 11.50 -15.58
C VAL A 94 -3.58 12.75 -15.83
N ASP A 95 -4.13 13.75 -16.53
CA ASP A 95 -3.42 14.99 -16.87
C ASP A 95 -2.99 15.76 -15.60
N SER A 96 -3.89 15.85 -14.60
CA SER A 96 -3.54 16.50 -13.33
C SER A 96 -2.48 15.73 -12.54
N ALA A 97 -2.46 14.40 -12.64
CA ALA A 97 -1.43 13.58 -12.04
C ALA A 97 -0.09 13.76 -12.74
N GLU A 98 -0.07 13.82 -14.07
CA GLU A 98 1.15 14.10 -14.86
C GLU A 98 1.73 15.47 -14.53
N ALA A 99 0.89 16.50 -14.52
CA ALA A 99 1.32 17.85 -14.14
C ALA A 99 1.87 17.92 -12.70
N ALA A 100 1.44 17.03 -11.80
CA ALA A 100 2.02 16.92 -10.46
C ALA A 100 3.35 16.15 -10.46
N LEU A 101 3.48 15.11 -11.29
CA LEU A 101 4.72 14.33 -11.44
C LEU A 101 5.83 15.14 -12.10
N ASP A 102 5.51 15.99 -13.06
CA ASP A 102 6.48 16.87 -13.76
C ASP A 102 7.16 17.87 -12.83
N LYS A 103 6.53 18.21 -11.71
CA LYS A 103 7.12 19.09 -10.68
C LYS A 103 8.12 18.39 -9.78
N LEU A 104 8.26 17.07 -9.88
CA LEU A 104 9.16 16.30 -9.02
C LEU A 104 10.59 16.25 -9.60
N LEU A 105 11.57 16.33 -8.71
CA LEU A 105 12.97 16.08 -9.04
C LEU A 105 13.21 14.55 -9.13
N LEU A 106 12.68 13.93 -10.19
CA LEU A 106 12.67 12.48 -10.35
C LEU A 106 14.08 11.87 -10.32
N HIS A 107 15.10 12.59 -10.82
CA HIS A 107 16.50 12.14 -10.77
C HIS A 107 17.03 11.89 -9.34
N ARG A 108 16.34 12.40 -8.30
CA ARG A 108 16.65 12.16 -6.89
C ARG A 108 15.83 10.99 -6.30
N ILE A 109 14.98 10.34 -7.08
CA ILE A 109 14.06 9.29 -6.64
C ILE A 109 14.44 7.99 -7.34
N ASN A 110 14.64 6.93 -6.55
CA ASN A 110 14.92 5.60 -7.10
C ASN A 110 13.76 5.04 -7.95
N PRO A 111 14.01 4.11 -8.87
CA PRO A 111 13.01 3.56 -9.78
C PRO A 111 11.74 3.09 -9.08
N PHE A 112 10.61 3.40 -9.70
CA PHE A 112 9.28 3.03 -9.19
C PHE A 112 8.29 2.78 -10.32
N ARG A 113 7.17 2.16 -9.94
CA ARG A 113 5.95 2.04 -10.74
C ARG A 113 4.81 2.61 -9.92
N LEU A 114 4.18 3.67 -10.40
CA LEU A 114 3.01 4.31 -9.79
C LEU A 114 1.77 3.90 -10.57
N ILE A 115 0.76 3.40 -9.89
CA ILE A 115 -0.51 2.99 -10.47
C ILE A 115 -1.58 4.00 -10.04
N GLY A 116 -2.23 4.66 -10.99
CA GLY A 116 -3.41 5.51 -10.80
C GLY A 116 -4.67 4.81 -11.30
N ILE A 117 -5.73 4.84 -10.50
CA ILE A 117 -7.04 4.25 -10.81
C ILE A 117 -8.09 5.35 -10.76
N PHE A 118 -8.72 5.62 -11.90
CA PHE A 118 -9.66 6.71 -12.12
C PHE A 118 -11.05 6.12 -12.45
N PRO A 119 -11.90 5.90 -11.42
CA PRO A 119 -13.18 5.20 -11.63
C PRO A 119 -14.20 5.99 -12.43
N ALA A 120 -14.10 7.32 -12.49
CA ALA A 120 -15.02 8.15 -13.28
C ALA A 120 -14.90 7.89 -14.79
N THR A 121 -13.70 7.56 -15.27
CA THR A 121 -13.38 7.27 -16.67
C THR A 121 -13.11 5.79 -16.94
N ASN A 122 -13.17 4.92 -15.91
CA ASN A 122 -12.71 3.52 -15.97
C ASN A 122 -11.29 3.40 -16.52
N GLU A 123 -10.40 4.26 -16.06
CA GLU A 123 -9.04 4.34 -16.56
C GLU A 123 -8.05 3.87 -15.50
N ILE A 124 -7.07 3.07 -15.93
CA ILE A 124 -5.93 2.64 -15.12
C ILE A 124 -4.67 3.08 -15.85
N THR A 125 -3.89 3.91 -15.19
CA THR A 125 -2.62 4.41 -15.74
C THR A 125 -1.46 4.01 -14.83
N GLU A 126 -0.40 3.53 -15.42
CA GLU A 126 0.85 3.19 -14.75
C GLU A 126 1.95 4.09 -15.26
N TRP A 127 2.60 4.84 -14.35
CA TRP A 127 3.81 5.60 -14.64
C TRP A 127 5.03 4.83 -14.13
N ARG A 128 6.01 4.65 -15.01
CA ARG A 128 7.23 3.89 -14.77
C ARG A 128 8.44 4.80 -14.85
N TRP A 129 9.10 5.01 -13.73
CA TRP A 129 10.35 5.77 -13.66
C TRP A 129 11.55 4.82 -13.61
N ASN A 130 12.46 4.93 -14.57
CA ASN A 130 13.64 4.05 -14.74
C ASN A 130 14.98 4.76 -14.51
N MET A 131 15.02 5.96 -13.93
CA MET A 131 16.15 6.88 -13.75
C MET A 131 16.47 7.75 -14.97
N HIS A 132 15.88 7.47 -16.14
CA HIS A 132 16.11 8.23 -17.36
C HIS A 132 14.84 8.90 -17.87
N GLN A 133 13.74 8.19 -17.85
CA GLN A 133 12.45 8.65 -18.35
C GLN A 133 11.29 8.14 -17.50
N LEU A 134 10.24 8.95 -17.41
CA LEU A 134 8.95 8.56 -16.86
C LEU A 134 8.04 8.14 -18.03
N VAL A 135 7.74 6.86 -18.12
CA VAL A 135 6.93 6.31 -19.21
C VAL A 135 5.53 6.01 -18.69
N GLN A 136 4.53 6.56 -19.34
CA GLN A 136 3.13 6.26 -19.09
C GLN A 136 2.69 5.00 -19.83
N LYS A 137 1.89 4.16 -19.17
CA LYS A 137 1.24 2.98 -19.76
C LYS A 137 -0.22 2.91 -19.32
N ARG A 138 -1.14 2.91 -20.26
CA ARG A 138 -2.56 2.65 -19.99
C ARG A 138 -2.83 1.15 -19.90
N HIS A 139 -3.71 0.76 -19.00
CA HIS A 139 -4.18 -0.60 -18.82
C HIS A 139 -5.69 -0.66 -19.05
N SER A 140 -6.17 -1.78 -19.56
CA SER A 140 -7.61 -2.05 -19.70
C SER A 140 -8.28 -2.14 -18.32
N TRP A 141 -9.57 -1.77 -18.22
CA TRP A 141 -10.37 -1.92 -17.00
C TRP A 141 -10.76 -3.37 -16.74
N LYS A 142 -9.72 -4.19 -16.46
CA LYS A 142 -9.81 -5.64 -16.16
C LYS A 142 -9.01 -5.93 -14.89
N SER A 143 -9.11 -7.17 -14.39
CA SER A 143 -8.31 -7.59 -13.24
C SER A 143 -6.82 -7.56 -13.56
N HIS A 144 -6.04 -6.89 -12.71
CA HIS A 144 -4.59 -6.77 -12.83
C HIS A 144 -3.89 -7.08 -11.52
N GLN A 145 -2.65 -7.54 -11.63
CA GLN A 145 -1.75 -7.66 -10.50
C GLN A 145 -0.38 -7.04 -10.84
N TRP A 146 0.11 -6.17 -9.97
CA TRP A 146 1.46 -5.59 -10.04
C TRP A 146 2.28 -6.13 -8.87
N ILE A 147 3.48 -6.55 -9.17
CA ILE A 147 4.37 -7.24 -8.24
C ILE A 147 5.74 -6.58 -8.28
N SER A 148 6.32 -6.35 -7.11
CA SER A 148 7.73 -6.00 -6.97
C SER A 148 8.40 -6.84 -5.90
N SER A 149 9.67 -7.19 -6.10
CA SER A 149 10.45 -7.96 -5.16
C SER A 149 11.92 -7.55 -5.20
N GLY A 150 12.48 -7.17 -4.07
CA GLY A 150 13.93 -6.90 -3.95
C GLY A 150 14.78 -8.15 -3.74
N PHE A 151 14.16 -9.34 -3.67
CA PHE A 151 14.87 -10.62 -3.61
C PHE A 151 15.13 -11.18 -5.03
N ASN A 152 14.06 -11.50 -5.74
CA ASN A 152 14.07 -11.91 -7.14
C ASN A 152 12.73 -11.50 -7.76
N GLU A 153 12.73 -10.40 -8.50
CA GLU A 153 11.49 -9.83 -9.03
C GLU A 153 10.85 -10.73 -10.08
N LEU A 154 11.63 -11.36 -10.95
CA LEU A 154 11.11 -12.27 -11.98
C LEU A 154 10.49 -13.53 -11.37
N ALA A 155 11.15 -14.14 -10.37
CA ALA A 155 10.62 -15.30 -9.67
C ALA A 155 9.31 -14.94 -8.93
N ALA A 156 9.29 -13.83 -8.19
CA ALA A 156 8.09 -13.36 -7.50
C ALA A 156 6.93 -13.08 -8.48
N GLN A 157 7.20 -12.46 -9.63
CA GLN A 157 6.19 -12.23 -10.67
C GLN A 157 5.62 -13.53 -11.23
N ARG A 158 6.46 -14.54 -11.47
CA ARG A 158 6.02 -15.86 -11.96
C ARG A 158 5.14 -16.56 -10.93
N VAL A 159 5.60 -16.64 -9.66
CA VAL A 159 4.90 -17.35 -8.58
C VAL A 159 3.59 -16.66 -8.21
N ARG A 160 3.65 -15.38 -7.83
CA ARG A 160 2.44 -14.60 -7.44
C ARG A 160 1.46 -14.48 -8.61
N GLY A 161 1.96 -14.27 -9.84
CA GLY A 161 1.15 -14.21 -11.04
C GLY A 161 0.47 -15.56 -11.36
N ARG A 162 1.13 -16.70 -11.14
CA ARG A 162 0.51 -18.04 -11.24
C ARG A 162 -0.59 -18.21 -10.19
N THR A 163 -0.30 -17.87 -8.94
CA THR A 163 -1.28 -17.92 -7.85
C THR A 163 -2.52 -17.08 -8.15
N PHE A 164 -2.32 -15.87 -8.66
CA PHE A 164 -3.41 -14.99 -9.09
C PHE A 164 -4.26 -15.60 -10.21
N ARG A 165 -3.63 -16.09 -11.28
CA ARG A 165 -4.35 -16.74 -12.40
C ARG A 165 -5.15 -17.97 -11.97
N LEU A 166 -4.62 -18.78 -11.06
CA LEU A 166 -5.34 -19.93 -10.50
C LEU A 166 -6.52 -19.48 -9.63
N ALA A 167 -6.31 -18.46 -8.80
CA ALA A 167 -7.37 -17.90 -7.96
C ALA A 167 -8.51 -17.29 -8.79
N GLN A 168 -8.23 -16.68 -9.95
CA GLN A 168 -9.25 -16.14 -10.85
C GLN A 168 -10.22 -17.18 -11.41
N LYS A 169 -9.87 -18.46 -11.39
CA LYS A 169 -10.75 -19.57 -11.82
C LYS A 169 -11.77 -19.99 -10.76
N GLN A 170 -11.67 -19.48 -9.54
CA GLN A 170 -12.59 -19.81 -8.46
C GLN A 170 -13.94 -19.11 -8.65
N LYS A 171 -15.04 -19.77 -8.24
CA LYS A 171 -16.40 -19.18 -8.28
C LYS A 171 -16.54 -17.86 -7.50
N SER A 172 -15.76 -17.70 -6.43
CA SER A 172 -15.74 -16.48 -5.61
C SER A 172 -14.85 -15.38 -6.16
N ALA A 173 -14.21 -15.57 -7.33
CA ALA A 173 -13.28 -14.59 -7.89
C ALA A 173 -13.91 -13.20 -8.00
N GLY A 174 -13.16 -12.19 -7.58
CA GLY A 174 -13.61 -10.80 -7.59
C GLY A 174 -14.36 -10.34 -6.35
N SER A 175 -14.69 -11.21 -5.37
CA SER A 175 -15.23 -10.78 -4.08
C SER A 175 -14.12 -10.26 -3.15
N LEU A 176 -14.48 -9.46 -2.13
CA LEU A 176 -13.52 -8.99 -1.12
C LEU A 176 -12.89 -10.15 -0.36
N ASP A 177 -13.69 -11.17 0.01
CA ASP A 177 -13.16 -12.34 0.72
C ASP A 177 -12.18 -13.15 -0.14
N TRP A 178 -12.45 -13.24 -1.44
CA TRP A 178 -11.49 -13.81 -2.37
C TRP A 178 -10.19 -12.99 -2.44
N LEU A 179 -10.29 -11.66 -2.52
CA LEU A 179 -9.13 -10.77 -2.54
C LEU A 179 -8.29 -10.92 -1.25
N ARG A 180 -8.95 -10.97 -0.10
CA ARG A 180 -8.30 -11.22 1.20
C ARG A 180 -7.60 -12.57 1.25
N ARG A 181 -8.26 -13.65 0.78
CA ARG A 181 -7.62 -14.97 0.69
C ARG A 181 -6.40 -14.96 -0.22
N LEU A 182 -6.47 -14.29 -1.38
CA LEU A 182 -5.33 -14.15 -2.28
C LEU A 182 -4.15 -13.44 -1.59
N HIS A 183 -4.41 -12.33 -0.91
CA HIS A 183 -3.37 -11.55 -0.23
C HIS A 183 -2.81 -12.22 1.03
N ARG A 184 -3.52 -13.19 1.60
CA ARG A 184 -3.06 -14.05 2.71
C ARG A 184 -2.30 -15.30 2.24
N SER A 185 -2.30 -15.58 0.95
CA SER A 185 -1.79 -16.83 0.39
C SER A 185 -0.28 -16.95 0.52
N HIS A 186 0.16 -18.12 0.96
CA HIS A 186 1.56 -18.55 0.95
C HIS A 186 1.88 -19.47 -0.23
N ALA A 187 0.93 -19.72 -1.13
CA ALA A 187 1.12 -20.66 -2.24
C ALA A 187 2.27 -20.22 -3.18
N PRO A 188 3.10 -21.22 -3.65
CA PRO A 188 3.01 -22.65 -3.36
C PRO A 188 3.57 -23.03 -1.97
N GLU A 189 4.37 -22.18 -1.35
CA GLU A 189 4.99 -22.32 -0.04
C GLU A 189 5.22 -20.96 0.61
N THR A 190 5.41 -20.94 1.92
CA THR A 190 5.80 -19.74 2.66
C THR A 190 7.23 -19.34 2.30
N GLY A 191 7.42 -18.08 1.86
CA GLY A 191 8.76 -17.64 1.52
C GLY A 191 8.80 -16.30 0.77
N PRO A 192 9.96 -16.00 0.13
CA PRO A 192 10.21 -14.72 -0.52
C PRO A 192 9.31 -14.45 -1.74
N CYS A 193 8.77 -15.50 -2.35
CA CYS A 193 7.96 -15.42 -3.56
C CYS A 193 6.45 -15.54 -3.28
N SER A 194 6.00 -15.86 -2.06
CA SER A 194 4.58 -15.92 -1.72
C SER A 194 3.91 -14.54 -1.76
N THR A 195 2.59 -14.48 -1.93
CA THR A 195 1.82 -13.23 -1.94
C THR A 195 1.86 -12.56 -0.56
N CYS A 196 1.61 -13.33 0.52
CA CYS A 196 1.97 -12.94 1.87
C CYS A 196 3.41 -13.41 2.12
N MET A 197 4.34 -12.49 2.01
CA MET A 197 5.76 -12.80 1.97
C MET A 197 6.36 -12.89 3.37
N HIS A 198 7.22 -13.92 3.57
CA HIS A 198 7.97 -14.09 4.80
C HIS A 198 9.42 -14.48 4.49
N ARG A 199 10.35 -13.75 5.10
CA ARG A 199 11.79 -13.97 5.08
C ARG A 199 12.36 -13.63 6.45
N ALA A 200 13.62 -14.03 6.70
CA ALA A 200 14.30 -13.71 7.95
C ALA A 200 14.51 -12.20 8.18
N ASP A 201 14.73 -11.45 7.10
CA ASP A 201 15.05 -10.01 7.13
C ASP A 201 13.86 -9.10 6.73
N ALA A 202 12.83 -9.65 6.09
CA ALA A 202 11.71 -8.88 5.54
C ALA A 202 10.42 -9.70 5.52
N ALA A 203 9.29 -9.04 5.66
CA ALA A 203 7.98 -9.69 5.58
C ALA A 203 6.92 -8.73 5.01
N THR A 204 5.74 -9.26 4.69
CA THR A 204 4.53 -8.45 4.53
C THR A 204 4.18 -7.85 5.88
N VAL A 205 4.29 -6.52 6.00
CA VAL A 205 4.13 -5.79 7.27
C VAL A 205 2.82 -5.03 7.36
N SER A 206 2.07 -4.94 6.28
CA SER A 206 0.71 -4.41 6.29
C SER A 206 -0.09 -4.85 5.05
N TYR A 207 -1.40 -4.84 5.20
CA TYR A 207 -2.36 -5.02 4.12
C TYR A 207 -3.31 -3.84 4.06
N THR A 208 -3.48 -3.27 2.88
CA THR A 208 -4.48 -2.21 2.63
C THR A 208 -5.50 -2.72 1.62
N GLU A 209 -6.77 -2.56 1.94
CA GLU A 209 -7.90 -2.88 1.08
C GLU A 209 -8.68 -1.62 0.76
N ILE A 210 -8.97 -1.40 -0.52
CA ILE A 210 -9.84 -0.32 -0.98
C ILE A 210 -11.04 -0.95 -1.70
N SER A 211 -12.23 -0.49 -1.34
CA SER A 211 -13.48 -0.87 -1.99
C SER A 211 -14.22 0.40 -2.40
N VAL A 212 -14.45 0.54 -3.70
CA VAL A 212 -15.15 1.68 -4.30
C VAL A 212 -16.40 1.20 -5.00
N SER A 213 -17.50 1.89 -4.73
CA SER A 213 -18.78 1.76 -5.43
C SER A 213 -19.23 3.11 -5.96
N SER A 214 -20.44 3.19 -6.55
CA SER A 214 -21.01 4.46 -7.03
C SER A 214 -21.25 5.49 -5.91
N SER A 215 -21.46 5.04 -4.66
CA SER A 215 -21.86 5.92 -3.54
C SER A 215 -20.86 5.90 -2.39
N VAL A 216 -20.07 4.85 -2.26
CA VAL A 216 -19.19 4.64 -1.08
C VAL A 216 -17.79 4.27 -1.53
N ALA A 217 -16.79 4.87 -0.88
CA ALA A 217 -15.40 4.43 -0.95
C ALA A 217 -14.90 4.14 0.47
N VAL A 218 -14.29 2.98 0.64
CA VAL A 218 -13.80 2.48 1.92
C VAL A 218 -12.35 2.08 1.78
N MET A 219 -11.51 2.55 2.69
CA MET A 219 -10.13 2.07 2.88
C MET A 219 -10.06 1.30 4.19
N ARG A 220 -9.63 0.05 4.14
CA ARG A 220 -9.35 -0.79 5.32
C ARG A 220 -7.86 -1.06 5.42
N TYR A 221 -7.35 -1.05 6.62
CA TYR A 221 -5.93 -1.23 6.88
C TYR A 221 -5.71 -2.26 7.99
N HIS A 222 -4.76 -3.14 7.75
CA HIS A 222 -4.28 -4.12 8.74
C HIS A 222 -2.78 -3.89 8.95
N ALA A 223 -2.40 -3.56 10.17
CA ALA A 223 -1.00 -3.51 10.60
C ALA A 223 -0.53 -4.93 10.90
N GLY A 224 0.43 -5.42 10.12
CA GLY A 224 0.95 -6.77 10.21
C GLY A 224 0.70 -7.61 8.97
N ALA A 225 1.21 -8.84 8.98
CA ALA A 225 1.01 -9.78 7.89
C ALA A 225 -0.46 -10.23 7.80
N PRO A 226 -1.11 -10.17 6.63
CA PRO A 226 -2.53 -10.48 6.51
C PRO A 226 -2.88 -11.95 6.81
N CYS A 227 -1.91 -12.85 6.84
CA CYS A 227 -2.11 -14.24 7.29
C CYS A 227 -2.30 -14.37 8.81
N GLN A 228 -1.88 -13.37 9.57
CA GLN A 228 -2.07 -13.27 11.01
C GLN A 228 -3.33 -12.45 11.30
N ASN A 229 -4.47 -13.11 11.40
CA ASN A 229 -5.73 -12.59 11.92
C ASN A 229 -6.20 -11.20 11.39
N ILE A 230 -6.87 -11.17 10.23
CA ILE A 230 -7.45 -9.92 9.64
C ILE A 230 -8.78 -9.51 10.35
N LYS A 231 -9.08 -9.95 11.58
CA LYS A 231 -10.36 -9.62 12.21
C LYS A 231 -10.51 -8.13 12.55
N ASP A 232 -9.41 -7.42 12.77
CA ASP A 232 -9.40 -6.03 13.19
C ASP A 232 -8.87 -5.11 12.07
N LEU A 233 -9.66 -4.95 11.01
CA LEU A 233 -9.37 -3.97 9.97
C LEU A 233 -9.79 -2.59 10.44
N GLU A 234 -8.86 -1.67 10.62
CA GLU A 234 -9.19 -0.25 10.76
C GLU A 234 -9.87 0.24 9.48
N GLU A 235 -11.10 0.71 9.61
CA GLU A 235 -11.92 1.15 8.48
C GLU A 235 -12.06 2.67 8.46
N LEU A 236 -11.80 3.28 7.30
CA LEU A 236 -12.14 4.66 6.98
C LEU A 236 -13.13 4.66 5.82
N THR A 237 -14.31 5.17 6.07
CA THR A 237 -15.41 5.18 5.09
C THR A 237 -15.67 6.58 4.58
N GLN A 238 -15.91 6.67 3.27
CA GLN A 238 -16.46 7.83 2.60
C GLN A 238 -17.85 7.46 2.07
N SER A 239 -18.89 8.13 2.58
CA SER A 239 -20.24 7.97 2.08
C SER A 239 -20.77 9.30 1.51
N GLY A 240 -21.56 9.25 0.44
CA GLY A 240 -22.21 10.42 -0.14
C GLY A 240 -23.33 10.04 -1.11
N GLN A 241 -24.40 10.81 -1.10
CA GLN A 241 -25.43 10.76 -2.15
C GLN A 241 -24.92 11.49 -3.39
N ALA A 242 -25.37 11.06 -4.57
CA ALA A 242 -25.02 11.72 -5.84
C ALA A 242 -25.39 13.20 -5.78
N GLY A 243 -24.40 14.08 -5.87
CA GLY A 243 -24.59 15.53 -5.91
C GLY A 243 -24.17 16.33 -4.67
N HIS A 244 -23.80 15.71 -3.56
CA HIS A 244 -23.35 16.42 -2.36
C HIS A 244 -21.92 16.11 -1.96
N ARG A 245 -21.24 17.12 -1.35
CA ARG A 245 -19.91 16.97 -0.71
C ARG A 245 -19.90 15.75 0.20
N LEU A 246 -19.03 14.82 -0.08
CA LEU A 246 -18.88 13.56 0.65
C LEU A 246 -18.52 13.84 2.12
N ARG A 247 -19.28 13.26 3.03
CA ARG A 247 -19.04 13.30 4.47
C ARG A 247 -18.19 12.09 4.86
N TRP A 248 -17.15 12.33 5.64
CA TRP A 248 -16.23 11.30 6.08
C TRP A 248 -16.53 10.94 7.53
N ASP A 249 -17.10 9.78 7.76
CA ASP A 249 -17.38 9.32 9.11
C ASP A 249 -16.34 8.26 9.52
N ARG A 250 -15.85 8.42 10.74
CA ARG A 250 -14.95 7.44 11.39
C ARG A 250 -15.83 6.33 11.97
N LEU A 251 -15.76 5.12 11.45
CA LEU A 251 -16.41 3.96 12.05
C LEU A 251 -15.40 3.25 12.96
N ALA A 252 -15.63 3.38 14.27
CA ALA A 252 -14.93 2.84 15.43
C ALA A 252 -13.82 3.70 16.02
N THR A 253 -14.03 4.10 17.26
CA THR A 253 -12.97 4.55 18.18
C THR A 253 -12.14 3.34 18.62
N PRO A 254 -10.81 3.44 18.69
CA PRO A 254 -9.99 2.40 19.29
C PRO A 254 -10.33 2.29 20.80
N PRO A 255 -10.25 1.08 21.40
CA PRO A 255 -10.38 0.95 22.85
C PRO A 255 -9.29 1.76 23.57
N PRO A 256 -9.54 2.25 24.79
CA PRO A 256 -8.57 3.03 25.57
C PRO A 256 -7.30 2.21 25.76
N GLY A 257 -6.17 2.87 25.56
CA GLY A 257 -4.86 2.27 25.53
C GLY A 257 -4.52 1.45 26.77
N THR A 258 -4.01 0.25 26.55
CA THR A 258 -3.19 -0.46 27.52
C THR A 258 -1.83 0.24 27.61
N ASP A 259 -1.62 0.88 28.73
CA ASP A 259 -0.41 1.60 29.13
C ASP A 259 0.75 0.58 29.24
N CYS A 260 1.56 0.44 28.21
CA CYS A 260 2.80 -0.32 28.27
C CYS A 260 3.88 0.55 28.92
N ARG A 261 3.92 0.57 30.26
CA ARG A 261 5.09 1.05 31.00
C ARG A 261 6.19 0.01 30.93
N PRO A 262 7.43 0.39 30.62
CA PRO A 262 8.54 -0.54 30.69
C PRO A 262 8.82 -0.91 32.16
N ALA A 263 8.95 -2.21 32.44
CA ALA A 263 9.35 -2.73 33.73
C ALA A 263 10.72 -2.13 34.14
N LYS A 264 10.78 -1.48 35.28
CA LYS A 264 12.03 -1.04 35.90
C LYS A 264 12.76 -2.27 36.43
N ASN A 265 13.85 -2.65 35.82
CA ASN A 265 14.81 -3.59 36.40
C ASN A 265 15.45 -2.94 37.62
N ALA A 266 15.15 -3.47 38.79
CA ALA A 266 15.86 -3.18 40.04
C ALA A 266 17.19 -3.96 40.01
N ALA A 267 18.29 -3.25 39.80
CA ALA A 267 19.62 -3.78 40.06
C ALA A 267 19.91 -3.70 41.55
N HIS A 268 19.96 -4.84 42.21
CA HIS A 268 20.58 -4.96 43.52
C HIS A 268 22.10 -4.89 43.37
N LEU A 269 22.67 -3.81 43.85
CA LEU A 269 24.09 -3.71 44.16
C LEU A 269 24.30 -4.35 45.56
N THR A 270 25.01 -5.46 45.61
CA THR A 270 25.65 -5.96 46.86
C THR A 270 27.09 -5.52 46.80
N GLU A 271 27.43 -4.63 47.72
CA GLU A 271 28.81 -4.36 48.15
C GLU A 271 29.40 -5.60 48.80
N ALA A 272 30.61 -5.98 48.40
CA ALA A 272 31.48 -6.81 49.21
C ALA A 272 32.82 -6.12 49.35
N THR A 273 33.06 -5.73 50.59
CA THR A 273 34.28 -5.16 51.15
C THR A 273 35.40 -6.19 51.34
N SER A 274 36.64 -5.67 51.31
CA SER A 274 37.89 -6.13 51.97
C SER A 274 38.60 -7.32 51.31
N GLY A 275 39.85 -7.32 51.12
CA GLY A 275 41.00 -6.84 51.83
C GLY A 275 42.23 -7.62 51.41
N LEU A 276 43.36 -6.95 51.44
CA LEU A 276 44.74 -7.30 51.25
C LEU A 276 45.30 -7.16 49.87
#